data_5bdfbba596c279eb61a76f540739a24f
#
_entry.id   5bdfbba596c279eb61a76f540739a24f
#
_cell.length_a   1.000
_cell.length_b   1.000
_cell.length_c   1.000
_cell.angle_alpha   90.00
_cell.angle_beta   90.00
_cell.angle_gamma   90.00
#
_symmetry.space_group_name_H-M   'P 1'
#
loop_
_entity.id
_entity.type
_entity.pdbx_description
1 polymer ?
#
loop_
_entity_poly.entity_id
_entity_poly.type
_entity_poly.pdbx_seq_one_letter_code
_entity_poly.pdbx_strand_id
1 'polypeptide(L)'
;MDLGEVFLDICGIGGIDCAKMRAVDLMELEIGRHRWPEMACGCRRSAAHLPDDLRRMVRATEEPQYGFFVDDHIWEPEVIFEPAVPAASVMVAALAGTEMTEVARYYILHNLLCLVGDLGQAPSERDLVQECQDLVRTAEWLFYSLIAARPGWRCASTAFEILDVAGADRERLRALITADPELLGRDLCEEWSVTA
;
A
#
# COMPACT_ATOMS: atom_id res chain seq x y z
N MET A 1 16.02 -20.54 25.15
CA MET A 1 15.03 -21.41 24.49
C MET A 1 14.92 -20.89 23.08
N ASP A 2 15.36 -21.67 22.13
CA ASP A 2 15.39 -21.30 20.72
C ASP A 2 13.99 -21.48 20.13
N LEU A 3 13.40 -20.39 19.62
CA LEU A 3 12.06 -20.40 19.01
C LEU A 3 12.01 -21.27 17.74
N GLY A 4 13.16 -21.67 17.19
CA GLY A 4 13.26 -22.56 16.03
C GLY A 4 12.88 -24.02 16.34
N GLU A 5 13.07 -24.50 17.57
CA GLU A 5 12.72 -25.88 17.93
C GLU A 5 11.21 -26.10 18.17
N VAL A 6 10.47 -25.04 18.53
CA VAL A 6 9.03 -25.15 18.80
C VAL A 6 8.21 -25.28 17.49
N PHE A 7 8.75 -24.79 16.36
CA PHE A 7 8.06 -24.88 15.07
C PHE A 7 8.12 -26.27 14.41
N LEU A 8 9.12 -27.09 14.75
CA LEU A 8 9.32 -28.43 14.17
C LEU A 8 8.38 -29.49 14.76
N ASP A 9 7.90 -29.28 16.00
CA ASP A 9 7.02 -30.27 16.66
C ASP A 9 5.55 -30.19 16.20
N ILE A 10 5.10 -29.10 15.60
CA ILE A 10 3.72 -28.95 15.10
C ILE A 10 3.53 -29.67 13.76
N CYS A 11 4.58 -29.86 12.95
CA CYS A 11 4.52 -30.55 11.66
C CYS A 11 4.47 -32.08 11.79
N GLY A 12 4.63 -32.66 12.98
CA GLY A 12 4.65 -34.11 13.24
C GLY A 12 3.27 -34.77 13.38
N ILE A 13 2.21 -33.99 13.52
CA ILE A 13 0.86 -34.52 13.72
C ILE A 13 0.10 -34.53 12.40
N GLY A 14 0.16 -35.65 11.67
CA GLY A 14 -0.81 -35.97 10.63
C GLY A 14 -0.40 -35.82 9.17
N GLY A 15 0.88 -36.02 8.80
CA GLY A 15 1.25 -36.29 7.40
C GLY A 15 0.94 -35.14 6.40
N ILE A 16 0.80 -33.90 6.88
CA ILE A 16 0.65 -32.73 6.03
C ILE A 16 2.02 -32.39 5.47
N ASP A 17 2.19 -32.61 4.17
CA ASP A 17 3.38 -32.21 3.43
C ASP A 17 3.43 -30.68 3.35
N CYS A 18 4.11 -30.04 4.31
CA CYS A 18 4.26 -28.58 4.38
C CYS A 18 4.88 -28.00 3.09
N ALA A 19 5.60 -28.80 2.30
CA ALA A 19 6.14 -28.39 1.00
C ALA A 19 5.05 -28.18 -0.08
N LYS A 20 3.83 -28.65 0.16
CA LYS A 20 2.68 -28.48 -0.74
C LYS A 20 1.74 -27.36 -0.36
N MET A 21 1.92 -26.72 0.79
CA MET A 21 1.17 -25.51 1.10
C MET A 21 1.67 -24.38 0.19
N ARG A 22 0.95 -24.13 -0.89
CA ARG A 22 1.18 -22.91 -1.67
C ARG A 22 0.89 -21.72 -0.75
N ALA A 23 1.86 -20.82 -0.64
CA ALA A 23 1.60 -19.53 -0.01
C ALA A 23 0.37 -18.90 -0.66
N VAL A 24 -0.57 -18.45 0.18
CA VAL A 24 -1.76 -17.74 -0.32
C VAL A 24 -1.27 -16.41 -0.90
N ASP A 25 -1.54 -16.18 -2.16
CA ASP A 25 -1.29 -14.88 -2.77
C ASP A 25 -2.38 -13.91 -2.32
N LEU A 26 -2.04 -13.06 -1.37
CA LEU A 26 -2.98 -12.10 -0.77
C LEU A 26 -3.50 -11.12 -1.81
N MET A 27 -2.67 -10.71 -2.76
CA MET A 27 -3.08 -9.82 -3.85
C MET A 27 -4.14 -10.46 -4.73
N GLU A 28 -3.93 -11.70 -5.16
CA GLU A 28 -4.90 -12.42 -6.01
C GLU A 28 -6.19 -12.72 -5.24
N LEU A 29 -6.09 -12.98 -3.92
CA LEU A 29 -7.27 -13.13 -3.06
C LEU A 29 -8.10 -11.84 -3.07
N GLU A 30 -7.47 -10.69 -2.87
CA GLU A 30 -8.17 -9.39 -2.86
C GLU A 30 -8.72 -9.04 -4.24
N ILE A 31 -7.97 -9.27 -5.32
CA ILE A 31 -8.49 -9.10 -6.69
C ILE A 31 -9.80 -9.88 -6.88
N GLY A 32 -9.84 -11.12 -6.43
CA GLY A 32 -11.01 -12.00 -6.58
C GLY A 32 -12.23 -11.60 -5.74
N ARG A 33 -12.08 -10.73 -4.74
CA ARG A 33 -13.20 -10.26 -3.87
C ARG A 33 -14.06 -9.18 -4.52
N HIS A 34 -13.55 -8.49 -5.54
CA HIS A 34 -14.21 -7.32 -6.10
C HIS A 34 -14.84 -7.59 -7.46
N ARG A 35 -15.96 -6.91 -7.74
CA ARG A 35 -16.72 -7.03 -8.98
C ARG A 35 -16.29 -5.97 -9.99
N TRP A 36 -15.02 -6.01 -10.41
CA TRP A 36 -14.41 -5.02 -11.30
C TRP A 36 -15.25 -4.64 -12.52
N PRO A 37 -15.94 -5.59 -13.24
CA PRO A 37 -16.76 -5.22 -14.39
C PRO A 37 -17.96 -4.33 -14.08
N GLU A 38 -18.42 -4.30 -12.82
CA GLU A 38 -19.60 -3.56 -12.39
C GLU A 38 -19.26 -2.11 -11.99
N MET A 39 -17.97 -1.77 -11.83
CA MET A 39 -17.51 -0.45 -11.41
C MET A 39 -17.18 0.46 -12.60
N ALA A 40 -17.52 1.76 -12.48
CA ALA A 40 -17.16 2.78 -13.45
C ALA A 40 -15.72 3.24 -13.23
N CYS A 41 -14.88 3.13 -14.28
CA CYS A 41 -13.48 3.54 -14.27
C CYS A 41 -13.33 4.99 -14.75
N GLY A 42 -12.29 5.72 -14.28
CA GLY A 42 -11.91 7.05 -14.75
C GLY A 42 -11.74 7.13 -16.28
N CYS A 43 -11.24 6.07 -16.91
CA CYS A 43 -11.14 5.99 -18.38
C CYS A 43 -12.50 5.87 -19.10
N ARG A 44 -13.62 6.02 -18.41
CA ARG A 44 -15.01 5.95 -18.94
C ARG A 44 -15.42 4.57 -19.47
N ARG A 45 -14.68 3.52 -19.11
CA ARG A 45 -15.03 2.10 -19.37
C ARG A 45 -15.31 1.42 -18.05
N SER A 46 -15.66 0.13 -18.06
CA SER A 46 -15.69 -0.65 -16.83
C SER A 46 -14.28 -0.89 -16.30
N ALA A 47 -14.16 -1.07 -14.98
CA ALA A 47 -12.89 -1.35 -14.32
C ALA A 47 -12.37 -2.79 -14.53
N ALA A 48 -12.97 -3.57 -15.44
CA ALA A 48 -12.61 -4.96 -15.70
C ALA A 48 -11.12 -5.19 -16.05
N HIS A 49 -10.42 -4.15 -16.53
CA HIS A 49 -8.99 -4.20 -16.89
C HIS A 49 -8.06 -3.97 -15.69
N LEU A 50 -8.52 -3.34 -14.61
CA LEU A 50 -7.69 -2.96 -13.46
C LEU A 50 -6.95 -4.12 -12.79
N PRO A 51 -7.51 -5.34 -12.65
CA PRO A 51 -6.75 -6.48 -12.16
C PRO A 51 -5.43 -6.72 -12.89
N ASP A 52 -5.43 -6.60 -14.22
CA ASP A 52 -4.23 -6.81 -15.03
C ASP A 52 -3.26 -5.61 -14.91
N ASP A 53 -3.77 -4.40 -14.76
CA ASP A 53 -2.95 -3.20 -14.53
C ASP A 53 -2.26 -3.26 -13.17
N LEU A 54 -2.95 -3.67 -12.11
CA LEU A 54 -2.39 -3.90 -10.78
C LEU A 54 -1.32 -4.99 -10.80
N ARG A 55 -1.55 -6.12 -11.50
CA ARG A 55 -0.53 -7.17 -11.67
C ARG A 55 0.71 -6.67 -12.42
N ARG A 56 0.54 -5.80 -13.42
CA ARG A 56 1.66 -5.19 -14.14
C ARG A 56 2.43 -4.24 -13.23
N MET A 57 1.76 -3.42 -12.45
CA MET A 57 2.39 -2.49 -11.49
C MET A 57 3.27 -3.23 -10.49
N VAL A 58 2.78 -4.32 -9.88
CA VAL A 58 3.56 -5.13 -8.92
C VAL A 58 4.81 -5.76 -9.54
N ARG A 59 4.79 -6.04 -10.86
CA ARG A 59 5.92 -6.62 -11.59
C ARG A 59 6.84 -5.59 -12.22
N ALA A 60 6.60 -4.30 -12.01
CA ALA A 60 7.42 -3.24 -12.60
C ALA A 60 8.88 -3.34 -12.12
N THR A 61 9.83 -3.30 -13.05
CA THR A 61 11.27 -3.30 -12.79
C THR A 61 11.92 -1.96 -13.14
N GLU A 62 11.25 -1.15 -13.94
CA GLU A 62 11.71 0.13 -14.44
C GLU A 62 10.63 1.19 -14.25
N GLU A 63 11.03 2.45 -14.12
CA GLU A 63 10.09 3.55 -14.07
C GLU A 63 9.37 3.67 -15.44
N PRO A 64 8.01 3.73 -15.46
CA PRO A 64 7.29 3.90 -16.71
C PRO A 64 7.62 5.27 -17.32
N GLN A 65 7.73 5.32 -18.63
CA GLN A 65 8.05 6.56 -19.34
C GLN A 65 6.91 7.60 -19.29
N TYR A 66 5.67 7.14 -19.12
CA TYR A 66 4.47 7.97 -19.04
C TYR A 66 3.43 7.32 -18.13
N GLY A 67 2.92 8.08 -17.16
CA GLY A 67 1.83 7.69 -16.28
C GLY A 67 2.17 6.52 -15.35
N PHE A 68 1.35 6.36 -14.34
CA PHE A 68 1.39 5.24 -13.44
C PHE A 68 0.33 4.23 -13.90
N PHE A 69 0.53 2.95 -13.69
CA PHE A 69 -0.31 1.88 -14.27
C PHE A 69 -1.81 2.01 -14.01
N VAL A 70 -2.20 2.69 -12.92
CA VAL A 70 -3.60 2.78 -12.45
C VAL A 70 -4.09 4.21 -12.23
N ASP A 71 -3.22 5.23 -12.31
CA ASP A 71 -3.65 6.63 -12.37
C ASP A 71 -4.55 6.83 -13.61
N ASP A 72 -5.32 7.90 -13.70
CA ASP A 72 -6.39 8.10 -14.69
C ASP A 72 -7.53 7.04 -14.62
N HIS A 73 -7.35 5.97 -13.85
CA HIS A 73 -8.31 4.89 -13.71
C HIS A 73 -8.98 4.88 -12.34
N ILE A 74 -8.20 5.12 -11.29
CA ILE A 74 -8.68 5.12 -9.89
C ILE A 74 -8.66 6.50 -9.27
N TRP A 75 -7.83 7.41 -9.78
CA TRP A 75 -7.80 8.82 -9.36
C TRP A 75 -7.25 9.72 -10.50
N GLU A 76 -7.61 10.98 -10.47
CA GLU A 76 -7.04 12.11 -11.21
C GLU A 76 -6.87 13.29 -10.23
N PRO A 77 -6.12 14.34 -10.55
CA PRO A 77 -6.10 15.53 -9.71
C PRO A 77 -7.53 16.00 -9.38
N GLU A 78 -7.84 16.10 -8.09
CA GLU A 78 -9.14 16.50 -7.54
C GLU A 78 -10.32 15.51 -7.71
N VAL A 79 -10.10 14.31 -8.28
CA VAL A 79 -11.17 13.32 -8.52
C VAL A 79 -10.73 11.92 -8.11
N ILE A 80 -11.59 11.21 -7.37
CA ILE A 80 -11.43 9.78 -7.05
C ILE A 80 -12.57 8.99 -7.67
N PHE A 81 -12.25 7.89 -8.33
CA PHE A 81 -13.21 7.05 -9.02
C PHE A 81 -13.64 5.85 -8.19
N GLU A 82 -14.79 5.27 -8.53
CA GLU A 82 -15.40 4.13 -7.83
C GLU A 82 -14.44 2.96 -7.53
N PRO A 83 -13.50 2.55 -8.42
CA PRO A 83 -12.62 1.44 -8.12
C PRO A 83 -11.43 1.76 -7.19
N ALA A 84 -11.35 2.98 -6.64
CA ALA A 84 -10.24 3.41 -5.77
C ALA A 84 -10.09 2.55 -4.52
N VAL A 85 -11.18 2.33 -3.76
CA VAL A 85 -11.14 1.54 -2.52
C VAL A 85 -10.79 0.07 -2.80
N PRO A 86 -11.40 -0.62 -3.77
CA PRO A 86 -10.94 -1.93 -4.21
C PRO A 86 -9.48 -1.99 -4.63
N ALA A 87 -9.00 -1.00 -5.41
CA ALA A 87 -7.60 -0.95 -5.81
C ALA A 87 -6.66 -0.73 -4.61
N ALA A 88 -7.03 0.14 -3.66
CA ALA A 88 -6.28 0.35 -2.43
C ALA A 88 -6.16 -0.94 -1.61
N SER A 89 -7.24 -1.73 -1.47
CA SER A 89 -7.18 -3.00 -0.73
C SER A 89 -6.24 -4.01 -1.40
N VAL A 90 -6.25 -4.09 -2.74
CA VAL A 90 -5.33 -4.95 -3.51
C VAL A 90 -3.88 -4.47 -3.35
N MET A 91 -3.62 -3.16 -3.38
CA MET A 91 -2.29 -2.59 -3.18
C MET A 91 -1.74 -2.87 -1.78
N VAL A 92 -2.56 -2.74 -0.73
CA VAL A 92 -2.18 -3.09 0.65
C VAL A 92 -1.89 -4.58 0.77
N ALA A 93 -2.72 -5.45 0.17
CA ALA A 93 -2.48 -6.89 0.16
C ALA A 93 -1.18 -7.25 -0.59
N ALA A 94 -0.88 -6.57 -1.70
CA ALA A 94 0.37 -6.76 -2.43
C ALA A 94 1.60 -6.38 -1.59
N LEU A 95 1.55 -5.23 -0.88
CA LEU A 95 2.62 -4.81 0.04
C LEU A 95 2.86 -5.82 1.17
N ALA A 96 1.81 -6.49 1.63
CA ALA A 96 1.89 -7.46 2.74
C ALA A 96 2.45 -8.82 2.32
N GLY A 97 2.24 -9.27 1.09
CA GLY A 97 2.47 -10.67 0.71
C GLY A 97 3.26 -10.90 -0.57
N THR A 98 3.59 -9.86 -1.34
CA THR A 98 4.23 -10.03 -2.65
C THR A 98 5.67 -9.52 -2.63
N GLU A 99 6.62 -10.35 -3.04
CA GLU A 99 7.97 -9.87 -3.33
C GLU A 99 7.94 -8.96 -4.56
N MET A 100 8.53 -7.78 -4.43
CA MET A 100 8.52 -6.77 -5.49
C MET A 100 9.79 -5.93 -5.47
N THR A 101 10.08 -5.29 -6.60
CA THR A 101 11.18 -4.32 -6.71
C THR A 101 10.88 -3.05 -5.90
N GLU A 102 11.91 -2.26 -5.61
CA GLU A 102 11.74 -0.94 -5.01
C GLU A 102 10.88 -0.03 -5.89
N VAL A 103 11.04 -0.11 -7.20
CA VAL A 103 10.24 0.63 -8.19
C VAL A 103 8.77 0.29 -8.06
N ALA A 104 8.40 -0.98 -8.10
CA ALA A 104 7.00 -1.42 -7.94
C ALA A 104 6.42 -0.98 -6.60
N ARG A 105 7.19 -1.12 -5.51
CA ARG A 105 6.78 -0.69 -4.17
C ARG A 105 6.51 0.81 -4.12
N TYR A 106 7.39 1.61 -4.71
CA TYR A 106 7.21 3.05 -4.77
C TYR A 106 5.92 3.43 -5.51
N TYR A 107 5.61 2.80 -6.66
CA TYR A 107 4.37 3.09 -7.38
C TYR A 107 3.11 2.72 -6.61
N ILE A 108 3.13 1.59 -5.90
CA ILE A 108 2.02 1.21 -5.01
C ILE A 108 1.84 2.27 -3.92
N LEU A 109 2.92 2.64 -3.24
CA LEU A 109 2.86 3.64 -2.16
C LEU A 109 2.44 5.01 -2.69
N HIS A 110 2.94 5.44 -3.85
CA HIS A 110 2.54 6.71 -4.46
C HIS A 110 1.04 6.75 -4.77
N ASN A 111 0.50 5.71 -5.39
CA ASN A 111 -0.94 5.64 -5.66
C ASN A 111 -1.76 5.62 -4.35
N LEU A 112 -1.34 4.89 -3.33
CA LEU A 112 -1.99 4.90 -2.02
C LEU A 112 -1.96 6.30 -1.41
N LEU A 113 -0.84 7.03 -1.48
CA LEU A 113 -0.73 8.40 -1.00
C LEU A 113 -1.73 9.33 -1.70
N CYS A 114 -1.86 9.22 -3.03
CA CYS A 114 -2.85 9.98 -3.79
C CYS A 114 -4.29 9.66 -3.38
N LEU A 115 -4.60 8.41 -3.05
CA LEU A 115 -5.94 7.98 -2.63
C LEU A 115 -6.31 8.41 -1.20
N VAL A 116 -5.34 8.54 -0.29
CA VAL A 116 -5.60 8.95 1.09
C VAL A 116 -5.46 10.47 1.30
N GLY A 117 -4.82 11.17 0.35
CA GLY A 117 -4.60 12.61 0.39
C GLY A 117 -5.90 13.38 0.20
N ASP A 118 -6.05 14.52 0.88
CA ASP A 118 -7.13 15.48 0.60
C ASP A 118 -6.71 16.38 -0.58
N LEU A 119 -7.01 15.92 -1.78
CA LEU A 119 -6.71 16.66 -3.02
C LEU A 119 -7.82 17.66 -3.39
N GLY A 120 -8.67 18.05 -2.45
CA GLY A 120 -9.75 19.02 -2.69
C GLY A 120 -10.98 18.44 -3.39
N GLN A 121 -11.21 17.13 -3.22
CA GLN A 121 -12.30 16.41 -3.85
C GLN A 121 -13.69 16.98 -3.53
N ALA A 122 -14.62 16.73 -4.43
CA ALA A 122 -16.02 17.03 -4.22
C ALA A 122 -16.56 16.33 -2.96
N PRO A 123 -17.57 16.91 -2.27
CA PRO A 123 -18.14 16.30 -1.06
C PRO A 123 -18.57 14.84 -1.23
N SER A 124 -19.03 14.45 -2.43
CA SER A 124 -19.44 13.08 -2.78
C SER A 124 -18.28 12.08 -2.86
N GLU A 125 -17.05 12.54 -2.93
CA GLU A 125 -15.85 11.70 -3.07
C GLU A 125 -15.12 11.54 -1.73
N ARG A 126 -15.47 12.37 -0.74
CA ARG A 126 -14.86 12.31 0.60
C ARG A 126 -15.08 10.97 1.28
N ASP A 127 -16.18 10.30 1.00
CA ASP A 127 -16.47 8.97 1.56
C ASP A 127 -15.44 7.95 1.03
N LEU A 128 -15.07 8.00 -0.27
CA LEU A 128 -14.06 7.11 -0.85
C LEU A 128 -12.66 7.38 -0.28
N VAL A 129 -12.27 8.65 -0.09
CA VAL A 129 -11.02 9.01 0.58
C VAL A 129 -11.01 8.47 2.01
N GLN A 130 -12.09 8.69 2.75
CA GLN A 130 -12.22 8.21 4.12
C GLN A 130 -12.11 6.68 4.21
N GLU A 131 -12.74 5.95 3.28
CA GLU A 131 -12.63 4.49 3.22
C GLU A 131 -11.19 4.04 2.91
N CYS A 132 -10.48 4.72 2.02
CA CYS A 132 -9.06 4.47 1.76
C CYS A 132 -8.19 4.75 3.00
N GLN A 133 -8.45 5.86 3.73
CA GLN A 133 -7.77 6.17 4.99
C GLN A 133 -8.05 5.12 6.07
N ASP A 134 -9.31 4.66 6.21
CA ASP A 134 -9.68 3.62 7.17
C ASP A 134 -8.97 2.28 6.87
N LEU A 135 -8.83 1.95 5.59
CA LEU A 135 -8.10 0.78 5.14
C LEU A 135 -6.61 0.87 5.53
N VAL A 136 -5.97 2.02 5.30
CA VAL A 136 -4.58 2.27 5.71
C VAL A 136 -4.45 2.19 7.23
N ARG A 137 -5.35 2.79 8.00
CA ARG A 137 -5.34 2.71 9.47
C ARG A 137 -5.47 1.27 9.98
N THR A 138 -6.29 0.47 9.33
CA THR A 138 -6.42 -0.96 9.66
C THR A 138 -5.11 -1.72 9.42
N ALA A 139 -4.33 -1.31 8.42
CA ALA A 139 -3.06 -1.89 8.03
C ALA A 139 -1.83 -1.10 8.54
N GLU A 140 -1.97 -0.17 9.49
CA GLU A 140 -0.90 0.76 9.89
C GLU A 140 0.43 0.08 10.21
N TRP A 141 0.41 -1.10 10.86
CA TRP A 141 1.61 -1.84 11.21
C TRP A 141 2.39 -2.36 10.00
N LEU A 142 1.71 -2.56 8.86
CA LEU A 142 2.39 -2.90 7.62
C LEU A 142 3.28 -1.73 7.17
N PHE A 143 2.78 -0.51 7.23
CA PHE A 143 3.53 0.69 6.84
C PHE A 143 4.69 0.96 7.81
N TYR A 144 4.50 0.83 9.12
CA TYR A 144 5.60 0.89 10.09
C TYR A 144 6.67 -0.17 9.82
N SER A 145 6.27 -1.38 9.48
CA SER A 145 7.19 -2.48 9.15
C SER A 145 7.96 -2.20 7.85
N LEU A 146 7.29 -1.63 6.84
CA LEU A 146 7.92 -1.19 5.60
C LEU A 146 8.99 -0.14 5.87
N ILE A 147 8.67 0.89 6.65
CA ILE A 147 9.63 1.94 7.01
C ILE A 147 10.84 1.33 7.72
N ALA A 148 10.61 0.48 8.73
CA ALA A 148 11.67 -0.17 9.51
C ALA A 148 12.57 -1.10 8.66
N ALA A 149 12.04 -1.71 7.60
CA ALA A 149 12.78 -2.55 6.68
C ALA A 149 13.74 -1.79 5.75
N ARG A 150 13.72 -0.44 5.77
CA ARG A 150 14.59 0.44 4.95
C ARG A 150 14.54 0.13 3.45
N PRO A 151 13.37 0.19 2.81
CA PRO A 151 13.19 -0.17 1.40
C PRO A 151 13.74 0.87 0.40
N GLY A 152 14.55 1.81 0.83
CA GLY A 152 14.95 3.01 0.12
C GLY A 152 14.19 4.24 0.62
N TRP A 153 14.84 5.42 0.59
CA TRP A 153 14.30 6.64 1.19
C TRP A 153 12.95 7.08 0.57
N ARG A 154 12.76 6.92 -0.75
CA ARG A 154 11.50 7.26 -1.43
C ARG A 154 10.34 6.44 -0.87
N CYS A 155 10.49 5.14 -0.77
CA CYS A 155 9.46 4.26 -0.22
C CYS A 155 9.21 4.54 1.27
N ALA A 156 10.26 4.79 2.05
CA ALA A 156 10.12 5.08 3.48
C ALA A 156 9.40 6.41 3.71
N SER A 157 9.78 7.49 3.00
CA SER A 157 9.12 8.79 3.08
C SER A 157 7.66 8.72 2.65
N THR A 158 7.36 8.09 1.51
CA THR A 158 5.98 7.94 1.04
C THR A 158 5.12 7.13 2.01
N ALA A 159 5.66 6.04 2.58
CA ALA A 159 4.94 5.27 3.60
C ALA A 159 4.68 6.08 4.88
N PHE A 160 5.62 6.94 5.27
CA PHE A 160 5.47 7.85 6.39
C PHE A 160 4.37 8.91 6.12
N GLU A 161 4.38 9.54 4.94
CA GLU A 161 3.37 10.51 4.54
C GLU A 161 1.96 9.88 4.50
N ILE A 162 1.83 8.64 4.00
CA ILE A 162 0.57 7.89 4.04
C ILE A 162 0.06 7.75 5.46
N LEU A 163 0.92 7.39 6.42
CA LEU A 163 0.54 7.27 7.83
C LEU A 163 0.11 8.60 8.43
N ASP A 164 0.83 9.69 8.15
CA ASP A 164 0.49 11.03 8.66
C ASP A 164 -0.87 11.49 8.11
N VAL A 165 -1.06 11.40 6.81
CA VAL A 165 -2.31 11.81 6.13
C VAL A 165 -3.50 10.94 6.58
N ALA A 166 -3.29 9.64 6.77
CA ALA A 166 -4.32 8.75 7.30
C ALA A 166 -4.64 8.99 8.78
N GLY A 167 -3.92 9.86 9.46
CA GLY A 167 -4.15 10.21 10.87
C GLY A 167 -3.61 9.18 11.86
N ALA A 168 -2.47 8.54 11.55
CA ALA A 168 -1.76 7.68 12.48
C ALA A 168 -1.25 8.45 13.70
N ASP A 169 -0.85 7.71 14.74
CA ASP A 169 -0.34 8.28 16.00
C ASP A 169 0.90 9.15 15.77
N ARG A 170 0.74 10.46 15.95
CA ARG A 170 1.82 11.44 15.73
C ARG A 170 2.99 11.30 16.68
N GLU A 171 2.78 10.80 17.90
CA GLU A 171 3.88 10.55 18.84
C GLU A 171 4.75 9.38 18.33
N ARG A 172 4.12 8.34 17.78
CA ARG A 172 4.81 7.21 17.16
C ARG A 172 5.58 7.62 15.91
N LEU A 173 5.00 8.48 15.06
CA LEU A 173 5.68 9.04 13.89
C LEU A 173 6.91 9.87 14.30
N ARG A 174 6.80 10.72 15.34
CA ARG A 174 7.95 11.46 15.88
C ARG A 174 9.03 10.54 16.44
N ALA A 175 8.64 9.47 17.12
CA ALA A 175 9.59 8.50 17.64
C ALA A 175 10.39 7.82 16.52
N LEU A 176 9.79 7.53 15.37
CA LEU A 176 10.49 7.01 14.19
C LEU A 176 11.57 7.98 13.68
N ILE A 177 11.22 9.26 13.49
CA ILE A 177 12.16 10.30 13.01
C ILE A 177 13.31 10.47 14.03
N THR A 178 12.98 10.49 15.32
CA THR A 178 13.98 10.66 16.38
C THR A 178 14.93 9.46 16.45
N ALA A 179 14.42 8.25 16.24
CA ALA A 179 15.24 7.03 16.29
C ALA A 179 16.20 6.92 15.10
N ASP A 180 15.81 7.41 13.94
CA ASP A 180 16.63 7.36 12.72
C ASP A 180 16.33 8.54 11.78
N PRO A 181 17.00 9.68 11.97
CA PRO A 181 16.79 10.86 11.13
C PRO A 181 17.19 10.69 9.67
N GLU A 182 17.98 9.66 9.35
CA GLU A 182 18.41 9.36 7.97
C GLU A 182 17.43 8.46 7.23
N LEU A 183 16.41 7.95 7.92
CA LEU A 183 15.43 7.01 7.38
C LEU A 183 14.54 7.66 6.31
N LEU A 184 14.22 8.92 6.49
CA LEU A 184 13.33 9.70 5.64
C LEU A 184 14.14 10.76 4.84
N GLY A 185 13.54 11.28 3.78
CA GLY A 185 14.14 12.39 3.05
C GLY A 185 14.33 13.62 3.94
N ARG A 186 15.38 14.41 3.65
CA ARG A 186 15.77 15.57 4.47
C ARG A 186 14.61 16.56 4.67
N ASP A 187 13.88 16.85 3.59
CA ASP A 187 12.78 17.83 3.60
C ASP A 187 11.69 17.44 4.60
N LEU A 188 11.33 16.16 4.65
CA LEU A 188 10.34 15.64 5.58
C LEU A 188 10.83 15.71 7.03
N CYS A 189 12.11 15.40 7.28
CA CYS A 189 12.70 15.54 8.61
C CYS A 189 12.73 16.99 9.09
N GLU A 190 13.03 17.95 8.21
CA GLU A 190 13.03 19.37 8.52
C GLU A 190 11.62 19.88 8.86
N GLU A 191 10.61 19.52 8.06
CA GLU A 191 9.21 19.87 8.30
C GLU A 191 8.73 19.39 9.68
N TRP A 192 9.00 18.14 10.02
CA TRP A 192 8.59 17.56 11.30
C TRP A 192 9.38 18.07 12.50
N SER A 193 10.61 18.57 12.29
CA SER A 193 11.43 19.17 13.34
C SER A 193 10.94 20.56 13.73
N VAL A 194 10.37 21.32 12.79
CA VAL A 194 9.85 22.69 13.02
C VAL A 194 8.50 22.67 13.76
N THR A 195 7.74 21.59 13.63
CA THR A 195 6.39 21.44 14.24
C THR A 195 6.42 20.83 15.65
N ALA A 196 7.59 20.62 16.22
CA ALA A 196 7.82 20.14 17.58
C ALA A 196 8.10 21.31 18.53
#